data_3ffda1c11ea80a8ae398f2bb24f51a70
#
_entry.id   3ffda1c11ea80a8ae398f2bb24f51a70
#
_cell.length_a   1.000
_cell.length_b   1.000
_cell.length_c   1.000
_cell.angle_alpha   90.00
_cell.angle_beta   90.00
_cell.angle_gamma   90.00
#
_symmetry.space_group_name_H-M   'P 1'
#
loop_
_entity.id
_entity.type
_entity.pdbx_description
1 polymer ?
#
loop_
_entity_poly.entity_id
_entity_poly.type
_entity_poly.pdbx_seq_one_letter_code
_entity_poly.pdbx_strand_id
1 'polypeptide(L)'
;EIKAYLDSTVSVSSAMRVKSAKHPTFQASGNWNVFNDAGDIYSTPLTYLGELSISKGDYGFFTRFKYLYDYTLNSKDCNNCFGRVAGGTLDGVSKGAQDAANKATLLDAFVYGSWTVADRQLAVRVGKQVVNWGESNIMAGGISNAQSPEDLNGRVTPGTEVKERLLPQEM
;
A
#
# COMPACT_ATOMS: atom_id res chain seq x y z
N GLU A 1 -17.33 16.87 -24.93
CA GLU A 1 -17.70 17.02 -23.52
C GLU A 1 -16.57 16.52 -22.64
N ILE A 2 -16.24 17.25 -21.56
CA ILE A 2 -15.27 16.79 -20.56
C ILE A 2 -16.05 16.08 -19.46
N LYS A 3 -15.60 14.90 -19.07
CA LYS A 3 -16.13 14.13 -17.96
C LYS A 3 -15.06 14.02 -16.87
N ALA A 4 -15.43 14.31 -15.64
CA ALA A 4 -14.56 14.16 -14.48
C ALA A 4 -15.25 13.30 -13.42
N TYR A 5 -14.54 12.30 -12.91
CA TYR A 5 -15.00 11.41 -11.85
C TYR A 5 -13.99 11.46 -10.71
N LEU A 6 -14.50 11.64 -9.51
CA LEU A 6 -13.73 11.56 -8.27
C LEU A 6 -14.35 10.46 -7.42
N ASP A 7 -13.53 9.48 -7.08
CA ASP A 7 -13.91 8.42 -6.14
C ASP A 7 -12.99 8.47 -4.91
N SER A 8 -13.57 8.24 -3.74
CA SER A 8 -12.85 8.33 -2.47
C SER A 8 -13.30 7.22 -1.53
N THR A 9 -12.35 6.43 -1.07
CA THR A 9 -12.59 5.35 -0.10
C THR A 9 -11.82 5.64 1.18
N VAL A 10 -12.51 5.62 2.31
CA VAL A 10 -11.92 5.68 3.64
C VAL A 10 -12.14 4.34 4.34
N SER A 11 -11.06 3.73 4.80
CA SER A 11 -11.11 2.45 5.50
C SER A 11 -10.47 2.58 6.88
N VAL A 12 -11.12 2.05 7.89
CA VAL A 12 -10.58 1.91 9.25
C VAL A 12 -10.55 0.43 9.59
N SER A 13 -9.41 -0.04 10.03
CA SER A 13 -9.22 -1.44 10.41
C SER A 13 -8.55 -1.54 11.76
N SER A 14 -8.62 -2.69 12.40
CA SER A 14 -7.90 -2.98 13.63
C SER A 14 -7.45 -4.42 13.66
N ALA A 15 -6.25 -4.65 14.17
CA ALA A 15 -5.72 -5.98 14.35
C ALA A 15 -5.25 -6.18 15.78
N MET A 16 -5.69 -7.28 16.39
CA MET A 16 -5.42 -7.63 17.77
C MET A 16 -4.71 -8.99 17.84
N ARG A 17 -3.78 -9.11 18.76
CA ARG A 17 -3.12 -10.38 19.04
C ARG A 17 -4.03 -11.30 19.88
N VAL A 18 -4.32 -12.47 19.36
CA VAL A 18 -5.19 -13.46 20.05
C VAL A 18 -4.42 -14.35 21.03
N LYS A 19 -3.09 -14.43 20.91
CA LYS A 19 -2.23 -15.27 21.75
C LYS A 19 -0.91 -14.60 22.02
N SER A 20 -0.45 -14.64 23.28
CA SER A 20 0.86 -14.09 23.64
C SER A 20 2.01 -14.80 22.93
N ALA A 21 3.07 -14.06 22.62
CA ALA A 21 4.26 -14.59 21.99
C ALA A 21 4.97 -15.56 22.94
N LYS A 22 5.35 -16.75 22.44
CA LYS A 22 6.07 -17.76 23.25
C LYS A 22 7.51 -17.34 23.58
N HIS A 23 8.11 -16.52 22.72
CA HIS A 23 9.47 -15.99 22.87
C HIS A 23 9.45 -14.49 22.56
N PRO A 24 9.48 -13.63 23.57
CA PRO A 24 9.48 -12.17 23.38
C PRO A 24 10.82 -11.63 22.88
N THR A 25 11.84 -12.46 22.70
CA THR A 25 13.13 -12.05 22.16
C THR A 25 13.08 -11.87 20.65
N PHE A 26 13.69 -10.78 20.19
CA PHE A 26 13.92 -10.50 18.78
C PHE A 26 14.53 -11.72 18.07
N GLN A 27 13.77 -12.34 17.21
CA GLN A 27 14.32 -13.28 16.26
C GLN A 27 14.44 -12.60 14.91
N ALA A 28 15.60 -12.72 14.29
CA ALA A 28 15.99 -12.12 13.01
C ALA A 28 15.09 -12.48 11.80
N SER A 29 14.03 -13.21 12.00
CA SER A 29 13.09 -13.69 10.98
C SER A 29 11.85 -12.82 10.77
N GLY A 30 11.93 -11.52 11.04
CA GLY A 30 10.86 -10.57 10.68
C GLY A 30 9.61 -10.64 11.54
N ASN A 31 9.64 -11.30 12.68
CA ASN A 31 8.54 -11.27 13.63
C ASN A 31 8.51 -9.92 14.34
N TRP A 32 7.50 -9.15 14.05
CA TRP A 32 7.16 -7.89 14.70
C TRP A 32 6.66 -8.16 16.13
N ASN A 33 7.57 -8.49 17.04
CA ASN A 33 7.26 -8.69 18.46
C ASN A 33 7.17 -7.35 19.22
N VAL A 34 6.52 -6.39 18.60
CA VAL A 34 6.33 -5.05 19.16
C VAL A 34 5.30 -5.07 20.28
N PHE A 35 4.27 -5.90 20.13
CA PHE A 35 3.20 -6.11 21.09
C PHE A 35 3.11 -7.61 21.37
N ASN A 36 3.43 -8.03 22.60
CA ASN A 36 3.68 -9.44 22.92
C ASN A 36 2.51 -10.16 23.57
N ASP A 37 1.58 -9.41 24.15
CA ASP A 37 0.54 -9.99 25.00
C ASP A 37 -0.77 -10.27 24.23
N ALA A 38 -1.49 -11.29 24.67
CA ALA A 38 -2.81 -11.56 24.13
C ALA A 38 -3.76 -10.40 24.51
N GLY A 39 -4.51 -9.91 23.51
CA GLY A 39 -5.36 -8.74 23.66
C GLY A 39 -4.71 -7.43 23.19
N ASP A 40 -3.41 -7.41 22.94
CA ASP A 40 -2.75 -6.23 22.40
C ASP A 40 -3.25 -5.88 21.00
N ILE A 41 -3.69 -4.64 20.84
CA ILE A 41 -3.96 -4.07 19.51
C ILE A 41 -2.62 -3.59 18.94
N TYR A 42 -2.15 -4.24 17.90
CA TYR A 42 -0.84 -3.96 17.29
C TYR A 42 -0.90 -3.11 16.02
N SER A 43 -2.09 -2.87 15.47
CA SER A 43 -2.28 -2.02 14.30
C SER A 43 -3.71 -1.49 14.27
N THR A 44 -3.85 -0.20 14.00
CA THR A 44 -5.15 0.48 13.80
C THR A 44 -5.00 1.47 12.66
N PRO A 45 -4.93 0.97 11.40
CA PRO A 45 -4.73 1.82 10.25
C PRO A 45 -6.02 2.54 9.84
N LEU A 46 -5.88 3.82 9.56
CA LEU A 46 -6.79 4.64 8.76
C LEU A 46 -6.18 4.77 7.38
N THR A 47 -6.89 4.29 6.37
CA THR A 47 -6.45 4.36 4.97
C THR A 47 -7.42 5.23 4.17
N TYR A 48 -6.89 6.16 3.41
CA TYR A 48 -7.60 6.94 2.41
C TYR A 48 -7.09 6.57 1.03
N LEU A 49 -7.99 6.24 0.11
CA LEU A 49 -7.72 6.02 -1.30
C LEU A 49 -8.56 7.01 -2.11
N GLY A 50 -7.90 7.86 -2.89
CA GLY A 50 -8.54 8.81 -3.79
C GLY A 50 -8.20 8.50 -5.25
N GLU A 51 -9.20 8.48 -6.11
CA GLU A 51 -9.06 8.25 -7.54
C GLU A 51 -9.70 9.41 -8.30
N LEU A 52 -8.96 10.02 -9.22
CA LEU A 52 -9.46 11.08 -10.11
C LEU A 52 -9.26 10.65 -11.56
N SER A 53 -10.35 10.64 -12.30
CA SER A 53 -10.37 10.37 -13.73
C SER A 53 -10.97 11.57 -14.48
N ILE A 54 -10.22 12.12 -15.42
CA ILE A 54 -10.70 13.20 -16.31
C ILE A 54 -10.56 12.71 -17.75
N SER A 55 -11.63 12.78 -18.52
CA SER A 55 -11.62 12.31 -19.91
C SER A 55 -12.33 13.31 -20.86
N LYS A 56 -11.82 13.38 -22.10
CA LYS A 56 -12.40 14.15 -23.20
C LYS A 56 -12.26 13.35 -24.50
N GLY A 57 -13.36 12.78 -24.97
CA GLY A 57 -13.33 11.86 -26.12
C GLY A 57 -12.42 10.69 -25.87
N ASP A 58 -11.45 10.47 -26.75
CA ASP A 58 -10.51 9.37 -26.71
C ASP A 58 -9.27 9.61 -25.84
N TYR A 59 -9.21 10.74 -25.16
CA TYR A 59 -8.08 11.14 -24.31
C TYR A 59 -8.50 11.26 -22.85
N GLY A 60 -7.59 10.96 -21.94
CA GLY A 60 -7.85 11.16 -20.52
C GLY A 60 -6.59 11.17 -19.66
N PHE A 61 -6.84 11.54 -18.41
CA PHE A 61 -5.88 11.52 -17.33
C PHE A 61 -6.47 10.73 -16.17
N PHE A 62 -5.65 9.91 -15.55
CA PHE A 62 -6.02 9.15 -14.35
C PHE A 62 -4.95 9.31 -13.29
N THR A 63 -5.38 9.51 -12.04
CA THR A 63 -4.48 9.49 -10.89
C THR A 63 -5.13 8.78 -9.72
N ARG A 64 -4.30 8.03 -8.97
CA ARG A 64 -4.69 7.33 -7.75
C ARG A 64 -3.67 7.56 -6.66
N PHE A 65 -4.16 8.01 -5.53
CA PHE A 65 -3.37 8.38 -4.36
C PHE A 65 -3.85 7.60 -3.15
N LYS A 66 -2.90 7.08 -2.35
CA LYS A 66 -3.16 6.39 -1.09
C LYS A 66 -2.46 7.09 0.05
N TYR A 67 -3.17 7.28 1.15
CA TYR A 67 -2.63 7.74 2.42
C TYR A 67 -2.93 6.71 3.50
N LEU A 68 -1.91 6.32 4.27
CA LEU A 68 -2.00 5.40 5.39
C LEU A 68 -1.53 6.10 6.66
N TYR A 69 -2.30 6.01 7.72
CA TYR A 69 -1.92 6.43 9.06
C TYR A 69 -2.32 5.36 10.07
N ASP A 70 -1.35 4.72 10.70
CA ASP A 70 -1.61 3.75 11.76
C ASP A 70 -1.49 4.41 13.13
N TYR A 71 -2.64 4.59 13.80
CA TYR A 71 -2.70 5.23 15.11
C TYR A 71 -1.90 4.47 16.16
N THR A 72 -1.99 3.14 16.17
CA THR A 72 -1.30 2.32 17.17
C THR A 72 0.21 2.42 17.02
N LEU A 73 0.71 2.29 15.80
CA LEU A 73 2.14 2.35 15.53
C LEU A 73 2.73 3.75 15.75
N ASN A 74 1.94 4.81 15.56
CA ASN A 74 2.41 6.18 15.79
C ASN A 74 2.33 6.61 17.26
N SER A 75 1.34 6.12 18.03
CA SER A 75 0.98 6.71 19.33
C SER A 75 1.25 5.82 20.52
N LYS A 76 1.38 4.49 20.33
CA LYS A 76 1.60 3.57 21.44
C LYS A 76 3.08 3.24 21.62
N ASP A 77 3.49 3.20 22.88
CA ASP A 77 4.78 2.66 23.28
C ASP A 77 4.85 1.16 22.93
N CYS A 78 5.97 0.75 22.42
CA CYS A 78 6.21 -0.63 22.06
C CYS A 78 7.27 -1.26 22.94
N ASN A 79 7.08 -2.52 23.28
CA ASN A 79 7.96 -3.23 24.22
C ASN A 79 9.36 -3.54 23.62
N ASN A 80 9.52 -3.57 22.31
CA ASN A 80 10.79 -3.86 21.65
C ASN A 80 10.81 -3.33 20.22
N CYS A 81 10.84 -2.02 20.08
CA CYS A 81 10.87 -1.35 18.78
C CYS A 81 12.28 -1.38 18.18
N PHE A 82 12.55 -2.35 17.33
CA PHE A 82 13.73 -2.36 16.43
C PHE A 82 15.07 -2.05 17.10
N GLY A 83 15.33 -2.68 18.26
CA GLY A 83 16.58 -2.46 19.00
C GLY A 83 16.62 -1.19 19.81
N ARG A 84 15.52 -0.49 19.99
CA ARG A 84 15.39 0.60 20.94
C ARG A 84 15.03 0.13 22.33
N VAL A 85 15.41 0.95 23.31
CA VAL A 85 15.06 0.77 24.73
C VAL A 85 13.55 0.77 24.86
N ALA A 86 12.99 -0.10 25.72
CA ALA A 86 11.57 -0.16 26.03
C ALA A 86 11.01 1.24 26.33
N GLY A 87 9.86 1.57 25.74
CA GLY A 87 9.20 2.86 25.93
C GLY A 87 9.43 3.91 24.83
N GLY A 88 9.93 3.53 23.64
CA GLY A 88 10.04 4.44 22.50
C GLY A 88 8.92 4.26 21.48
N THR A 89 8.43 5.35 20.91
CA THR A 89 7.54 5.34 19.77
C THR A 89 8.31 5.02 18.48
N LEU A 90 7.61 4.63 17.39
CA LEU A 90 8.22 4.40 16.08
C LEU A 90 8.81 5.66 15.43
N ASP A 91 8.55 6.82 16.03
CA ASP A 91 8.94 8.15 15.59
C ASP A 91 10.45 8.40 15.53
N GLY A 92 11.29 7.59 15.72
CA GLY A 92 12.73 7.80 15.59
C GLY A 92 13.44 6.57 15.03
N VAL A 93 12.67 5.68 14.43
CA VAL A 93 13.15 4.42 13.87
C VAL A 93 13.50 4.60 12.38
N SER A 94 14.01 3.55 11.75
CA SER A 94 14.33 3.56 10.32
C SER A 94 13.14 4.04 9.46
N LYS A 95 13.44 4.67 8.34
CA LYS A 95 12.42 5.16 7.40
C LYS A 95 11.39 4.09 7.02
N GLY A 96 11.80 2.83 6.90
CA GLY A 96 10.88 1.73 6.61
C GLY A 96 9.84 1.49 7.70
N ALA A 97 10.18 1.71 8.96
CA ALA A 97 9.22 1.59 10.06
C ALA A 97 8.28 2.81 10.13
N GLN A 98 8.80 4.01 9.85
CA GLN A 98 7.98 5.21 9.71
C GLN A 98 6.98 5.06 8.57
N ASP A 99 7.42 4.55 7.43
CA ASP A 99 6.57 4.28 6.25
C ASP A 99 5.46 3.24 6.55
N ALA A 100 5.68 2.32 7.49
CA ALA A 100 4.66 1.38 7.92
C ALA A 100 3.57 2.04 8.78
N ALA A 101 3.92 3.09 9.51
CA ALA A 101 3.04 3.81 10.42
C ALA A 101 2.35 5.02 9.76
N ASN A 102 3.04 5.70 8.85
CA ASN A 102 2.51 6.89 8.17
C ASN A 102 3.14 7.02 6.79
N LYS A 103 2.35 6.86 5.74
CA LYS A 103 2.82 6.89 4.36
C LYS A 103 1.80 7.48 3.41
N ALA A 104 2.27 8.41 2.59
CA ALA A 104 1.56 8.92 1.42
C ALA A 104 2.18 8.32 0.15
N THR A 105 1.37 7.73 -0.71
CA THR A 105 1.86 7.04 -1.91
C THR A 105 1.01 7.42 -3.12
N LEU A 106 1.66 7.90 -4.18
CA LEU A 106 1.03 8.04 -5.49
C LEU A 106 1.11 6.68 -6.20
N LEU A 107 -0.03 6.01 -6.34
CA LEU A 107 -0.12 4.67 -6.94
C LEU A 107 -0.11 4.74 -8.47
N ASP A 108 -0.93 5.62 -9.04
CA ASP A 108 -1.02 5.78 -10.48
C ASP A 108 -1.09 7.27 -10.82
N ALA A 109 -0.45 7.66 -11.91
CA ALA A 109 -0.60 8.98 -12.54
C ALA A 109 -0.19 8.87 -14.00
N PHE A 110 -1.17 8.73 -14.91
CA PHE A 110 -0.91 8.57 -16.32
C PHE A 110 -1.91 9.32 -17.18
N VAL A 111 -1.48 9.64 -18.38
CA VAL A 111 -2.33 10.09 -19.48
C VAL A 111 -2.53 8.95 -20.47
N TYR A 112 -3.69 8.90 -21.08
CA TYR A 112 -3.99 7.91 -22.11
C TYR A 112 -4.69 8.54 -23.30
N GLY A 113 -4.53 7.88 -24.45
CA GLY A 113 -5.20 8.26 -25.67
C GLY A 113 -5.40 7.05 -26.59
N SER A 114 -6.44 7.08 -27.42
CA SER A 114 -6.69 6.07 -28.43
C SER A 114 -6.89 6.71 -29.81
N TRP A 115 -6.35 6.04 -30.82
CA TRP A 115 -6.41 6.48 -32.22
C TRP A 115 -6.72 5.29 -33.12
N THR A 116 -7.39 5.54 -34.22
CA THR A 116 -7.53 4.56 -35.31
C THR A 116 -6.47 4.82 -36.37
N VAL A 117 -5.54 3.89 -36.53
CA VAL A 117 -4.47 3.97 -37.53
C VAL A 117 -4.58 2.77 -38.45
N ALA A 118 -4.78 2.99 -39.76
CA ALA A 118 -4.91 1.93 -40.77
C ALA A 118 -5.93 0.85 -40.38
N ASP A 119 -7.15 1.28 -40.01
CA ASP A 119 -8.28 0.44 -39.54
C ASP A 119 -7.99 -0.42 -38.29
N ARG A 120 -6.93 -0.09 -37.55
CA ARG A 120 -6.60 -0.72 -36.27
C ARG A 120 -6.61 0.31 -35.15
N GLN A 121 -7.09 -0.12 -34.00
CA GLN A 121 -7.12 0.72 -32.80
C GLN A 121 -5.76 0.68 -32.10
N LEU A 122 -5.14 1.85 -31.94
CA LEU A 122 -3.93 2.06 -31.16
C LEU A 122 -4.30 2.76 -29.86
N ALA A 123 -4.06 2.12 -28.71
CA ALA A 123 -4.20 2.72 -27.39
C ALA A 123 -2.83 2.89 -26.75
N VAL A 124 -2.55 4.08 -26.24
CA VAL A 124 -1.28 4.42 -25.59
C VAL A 124 -1.56 4.97 -24.20
N ARG A 125 -0.75 4.54 -23.23
CA ARG A 125 -0.73 5.09 -21.85
C ARG A 125 0.69 5.47 -21.52
N VAL A 126 0.87 6.65 -20.92
CA VAL A 126 2.19 7.18 -20.54
C VAL A 126 2.11 7.76 -19.14
N GLY A 127 3.04 7.35 -18.28
CA GLY A 127 3.14 7.83 -16.91
C GLY A 127 3.39 6.71 -15.92
N LYS A 128 3.20 7.04 -14.65
CA LYS A 128 3.35 6.13 -13.53
C LYS A 128 2.12 5.23 -13.44
N GLN A 129 2.29 3.92 -13.63
CA GLN A 129 1.16 2.98 -13.64
C GLN A 129 1.59 1.57 -13.23
N VAL A 130 0.63 0.83 -12.69
CA VAL A 130 0.78 -0.61 -12.49
C VAL A 130 0.32 -1.32 -13.76
N VAL A 131 1.23 -2.05 -14.42
CA VAL A 131 0.87 -2.90 -15.56
C VAL A 131 0.58 -4.31 -15.05
N ASN A 132 -0.69 -4.70 -15.11
CA ASN A 132 -1.10 -6.05 -14.74
C ASN A 132 -1.13 -6.95 -16.00
N TRP A 133 -0.25 -7.94 -16.03
CA TRP A 133 -0.12 -8.90 -17.13
C TRP A 133 -0.90 -10.20 -16.90
N GLY A 134 -1.89 -10.18 -16.04
CA GLY A 134 -2.75 -11.35 -15.78
C GLY A 134 -3.18 -11.46 -14.32
N GLU A 135 -4.06 -12.42 -14.08
CA GLU A 135 -4.72 -12.61 -12.77
C GLU A 135 -3.89 -13.41 -11.75
N SER A 136 -2.66 -13.82 -12.10
CA SER A 136 -1.77 -14.62 -11.22
C SER A 136 -1.15 -13.78 -10.09
N ASN A 137 -1.98 -13.06 -9.34
CA ASN A 137 -1.55 -12.26 -8.19
C ASN A 137 -1.46 -13.08 -6.88
N ILE A 138 -1.97 -14.31 -6.89
CA ILE A 138 -2.07 -15.17 -5.70
C ILE A 138 -0.85 -16.08 -5.58
N MET A 139 -0.22 -16.45 -6.70
CA MET A 139 0.97 -17.30 -6.69
C MET A 139 2.24 -16.46 -6.67
N ALA A 140 3.08 -16.65 -5.67
CA ALA A 140 4.41 -16.06 -5.64
C ALA A 140 5.20 -16.53 -6.88
N GLY A 141 5.71 -15.58 -7.67
CA GLY A 141 6.46 -15.87 -8.90
C GLY A 141 5.68 -15.73 -10.22
N GLY A 142 4.44 -15.23 -10.18
CA GLY A 142 3.71 -14.87 -11.40
C GLY A 142 4.36 -13.67 -12.13
N ILE A 143 4.05 -13.52 -13.42
CA ILE A 143 4.60 -12.45 -14.28
C ILE A 143 4.37 -11.07 -13.68
N SER A 144 3.23 -10.83 -13.06
CA SER A 144 2.90 -9.57 -12.39
C SER A 144 3.84 -9.27 -11.22
N ASN A 145 4.21 -10.27 -10.42
CA ASN A 145 5.14 -10.10 -9.29
C ASN A 145 6.60 -9.92 -9.76
N ALA A 146 6.96 -10.45 -10.92
CA ALA A 146 8.29 -10.27 -11.48
C ALA A 146 8.49 -8.88 -12.09
N GLN A 147 7.42 -8.25 -12.54
CA GLN A 147 7.47 -6.95 -13.22
C GLN A 147 7.07 -5.77 -12.34
N SER A 148 6.23 -5.97 -11.33
CA SER A 148 5.80 -4.92 -10.40
C SER A 148 6.32 -5.23 -9.01
N PRO A 149 7.14 -4.35 -8.41
CA PRO A 149 7.58 -4.51 -7.03
C PRO A 149 6.36 -4.49 -6.09
N GLU A 150 6.39 -5.34 -5.07
CA GLU A 150 5.32 -5.43 -4.08
C GLU A 150 5.70 -4.68 -2.79
N ASP A 151 4.80 -3.88 -2.26
CA ASP A 151 4.94 -3.29 -0.94
C ASP A 151 4.71 -4.35 0.15
N LEU A 152 5.78 -4.80 0.77
CA LEU A 152 5.73 -5.80 1.83
C LEU A 152 4.99 -5.32 3.07
N ASN A 153 5.00 -4.01 3.35
CA ASN A 153 4.23 -3.43 4.46
C ASN A 153 2.72 -3.60 4.23
N GLY A 154 2.27 -3.52 2.98
CA GLY A 154 0.88 -3.77 2.62
C GLY A 154 0.38 -5.19 2.91
N ARG A 155 1.29 -6.18 3.03
CA ARG A 155 0.91 -7.56 3.40
C ARG A 155 0.49 -7.70 4.85
N VAL A 156 1.09 -6.91 5.73
CA VAL A 156 0.85 -6.96 7.18
C VAL A 156 -0.13 -5.90 7.68
N THR A 157 -0.45 -4.93 6.83
CA THR A 157 -1.42 -3.88 7.16
C THR A 157 -2.85 -4.42 6.99
N PRO A 158 -3.66 -4.44 8.07
CA PRO A 158 -5.03 -4.92 8.01
C PRO A 158 -5.87 -4.09 7.02
N GLY A 159 -6.72 -4.77 6.23
CA GLY A 159 -7.64 -4.11 5.31
C GLY A 159 -7.04 -3.66 3.98
N THR A 160 -5.76 -3.93 3.72
CA THR A 160 -5.12 -3.60 2.43
C THR A 160 -5.50 -4.62 1.35
N GLU A 161 -6.01 -4.15 0.23
CA GLU A 161 -6.32 -4.99 -0.94
C GLU A 161 -5.06 -5.36 -1.73
N VAL A 162 -5.13 -6.49 -2.47
CA VAL A 162 -4.00 -6.99 -3.27
C VAL A 162 -3.54 -5.97 -4.31
N LYS A 163 -4.48 -5.28 -4.96
CA LYS A 163 -4.19 -4.24 -5.97
C LYS A 163 -3.42 -3.04 -5.42
N GLU A 164 -3.55 -2.76 -4.13
CA GLU A 164 -2.89 -1.64 -3.46
C GLU A 164 -1.45 -1.95 -3.03
N ARG A 165 -1.07 -3.21 -3.09
CA ARG A 165 0.28 -3.68 -2.74
C ARG A 165 1.26 -3.63 -3.90
N LEU A 166 0.75 -3.65 -5.14
CA LEU A 166 1.58 -3.53 -6.33
C LEU A 166 2.05 -2.08 -6.48
N LEU A 167 3.36 -1.88 -6.52
CA LEU A 167 3.95 -0.57 -6.72
C LEU A 167 4.04 -0.27 -8.22
N PRO A 168 3.73 0.97 -8.62
CA PRO A 168 3.79 1.36 -10.01
C PRO A 168 5.23 1.47 -10.53
N GLN A 169 5.39 1.21 -11.81
CA GLN A 169 6.60 1.51 -12.57
C GLN A 169 6.39 2.76 -13.41
N GLU A 170 7.45 3.52 -13.61
CA GLU A 170 7.48 4.65 -14.54
C GLU A 170 7.78 4.12 -15.95
N MET A 171 6.86 4.36 -16.87
CA MET A 171 7.01 4.04 -18.30
C MET A 171 6.70 5.27 -19.16
#